data_c329b64e690cae5911b662254a975c57
#
_entry.id   c329b64e690cae5911b662254a975c57
#
_cell.length_a   1.000
_cell.length_b   1.000
_cell.length_c   1.000
_cell.angle_alpha   90.00
_cell.angle_beta   90.00
_cell.angle_gamma   90.00
#
_symmetry.space_group_name_H-M   'P 1'
#
loop_
_entity.id
_entity.type
_entity.pdbx_description
1 polymer ?
#
loop_
_entity_poly.entity_id
_entity_poly.type
_entity_poly.pdbx_seq_one_letter_code
_entity_poly.pdbx_strand_id
1 'polypeptide(L)'
;MGLDEIRIEDLEVFANHGVFPEENVLGQKFLVTAVLYTDTRKAGKTDDLTASIHYGEVSAFIERYLREHTFQLLERAAESLAEELLLSYPLLEKVRFTIKKPWAPVKLPLKTVSVTIERGWHTSYIALGSNMGDRRAYLERAVRALDDRADSRVEKVSGFIETPPYGVTDQADFLNGCLKLKTLLYPGELLEELGRIEKDAGRERIIHWGPRTLDLDIIFYDDLVWEEDELCIPHVEMHKRKFVLEPLSEIAPYKRHPVYGKTVKEMLAELAE
;
A
#
# COMPACT_ATOMS: atom_id res chain seq x y z
N MET A 1 -9.41 15.19 5.58
CA MET A 1 -9.48 15.44 7.04
C MET A 1 -8.42 14.58 7.68
N GLY A 2 -7.74 15.04 8.75
CA GLY A 2 -6.80 14.20 9.50
C GLY A 2 -7.54 13.06 10.19
N LEU A 3 -6.82 11.93 10.39
CA LEU A 3 -7.30 10.85 11.24
C LEU A 3 -7.13 11.21 12.71
N ASP A 4 -8.00 10.68 13.57
CA ASP A 4 -7.88 10.79 15.02
C ASP A 4 -6.98 9.66 15.54
N GLU A 5 -6.54 9.77 16.81
CA GLU A 5 -5.65 8.80 17.46
C GLU A 5 -6.34 8.12 18.66
N ILE A 6 -6.30 6.79 18.69
CA ILE A 6 -6.54 6.00 19.89
C ILE A 6 -5.18 5.44 20.31
N ARG A 7 -4.76 5.71 21.56
CA ARG A 7 -3.43 5.35 22.05
C ARG A 7 -3.50 4.28 23.14
N ILE A 8 -2.75 3.21 22.96
CA ILE A 8 -2.41 2.21 23.97
C ILE A 8 -0.97 2.47 24.33
N GLU A 9 -0.67 2.80 25.58
CA GLU A 9 0.66 3.22 26.01
C GLU A 9 1.28 2.20 26.98
N ASP A 10 2.50 1.77 26.65
CA ASP A 10 3.34 0.89 27.47
C ASP A 10 2.62 -0.40 27.94
N LEU A 11 1.82 -1.02 27.06
CA LEU A 11 1.25 -2.34 27.31
C LEU A 11 2.37 -3.32 27.61
N GLU A 12 2.36 -3.91 28.81
CA GLU A 12 3.36 -4.86 29.25
C GLU A 12 3.05 -6.24 28.66
N VAL A 13 4.02 -6.80 27.94
CA VAL A 13 3.95 -8.13 27.33
C VAL A 13 5.19 -8.93 27.73
N PHE A 14 5.01 -10.17 28.18
CA PHE A 14 6.09 -11.11 28.37
C PHE A 14 6.20 -12.03 27.13
N ALA A 15 7.34 -11.97 26.45
CA ALA A 15 7.53 -12.68 25.18
C ALA A 15 9.00 -13.15 25.00
N ASN A 16 9.23 -13.98 23.95
CA ASN A 16 10.47 -14.69 23.73
C ASN A 16 11.22 -14.19 22.48
N HIS A 17 11.35 -12.85 22.35
CA HIS A 17 12.05 -12.25 21.21
C HIS A 17 13.50 -11.91 21.52
N GLY A 18 14.37 -12.17 20.56
CA GLY A 18 15.80 -11.79 20.63
C GLY A 18 16.68 -12.69 19.78
N VAL A 19 17.90 -12.22 19.56
CA VAL A 19 18.91 -12.92 18.75
C VAL A 19 19.59 -14.06 19.54
N PHE A 20 19.71 -13.89 20.87
CA PHE A 20 20.35 -14.90 21.71
C PHE A 20 19.38 -16.04 22.03
N PRO A 21 19.85 -17.32 21.95
CA PRO A 21 19.03 -18.47 22.30
C PRO A 21 18.40 -18.40 23.70
N GLU A 22 19.11 -17.82 24.67
CA GLU A 22 18.64 -17.64 26.04
C GLU A 22 17.42 -16.74 26.11
N GLU A 23 17.31 -15.72 25.27
CA GLU A 23 16.16 -14.83 25.20
C GLU A 23 14.92 -15.56 24.69
N ASN A 24 15.12 -16.50 23.74
CA ASN A 24 14.03 -17.27 23.17
C ASN A 24 13.49 -18.35 24.13
N VAL A 25 14.30 -18.77 25.10
CA VAL A 25 13.93 -19.78 26.12
C VAL A 25 13.37 -19.12 27.37
N LEU A 26 14.08 -18.13 27.92
CA LEU A 26 13.72 -17.50 29.19
C LEU A 26 12.64 -16.45 29.04
N GLY A 27 12.57 -15.79 27.87
CA GLY A 27 11.69 -14.66 27.66
C GLY A 27 12.06 -13.43 28.48
N GLN A 28 11.39 -12.33 28.20
CA GLN A 28 11.54 -11.09 28.95
C GLN A 28 10.35 -10.17 28.77
N LYS A 29 10.31 -9.08 29.55
CA LYS A 29 9.32 -8.04 29.44
C LYS A 29 9.60 -7.14 28.26
N PHE A 30 8.56 -6.85 27.48
CA PHE A 30 8.48 -5.81 26.48
C PHE A 30 7.40 -4.81 26.86
N LEU A 31 7.58 -3.55 26.46
CA LEU A 31 6.54 -2.53 26.57
C LEU A 31 6.13 -2.09 25.17
N VAL A 32 4.85 -2.20 24.86
CA VAL A 32 4.32 -1.91 23.53
C VAL A 32 3.42 -0.66 23.59
N THR A 33 3.76 0.34 22.82
CA THR A 33 2.90 1.49 22.58
C THR A 33 2.34 1.41 21.16
N ALA A 34 1.02 1.42 21.03
CA ALA A 34 0.32 1.43 19.75
C ALA A 34 -0.53 2.70 19.63
N VAL A 35 -0.30 3.48 18.58
CA VAL A 35 -1.15 4.59 18.18
C VAL A 35 -1.95 4.15 16.97
N LEU A 36 -3.27 4.05 17.13
CA LEU A 36 -4.22 3.57 16.14
C LEU A 36 -4.89 4.78 15.49
N TYR A 37 -4.73 4.95 14.18
CA TYR A 37 -5.30 6.06 13.43
C TYR A 37 -6.59 5.65 12.75
N THR A 38 -7.69 6.33 13.05
CA THR A 38 -9.03 6.07 12.53
C THR A 38 -9.88 7.34 12.55
N ASP A 39 -11.05 7.33 11.89
CA ASP A 39 -12.05 8.40 12.04
C ASP A 39 -12.99 8.05 13.20
N THR A 40 -12.83 8.74 14.34
CA THR A 40 -13.66 8.54 15.54
C THR A 40 -14.95 9.37 15.55
N ARG A 41 -15.18 10.20 14.53
CA ARG A 41 -16.30 11.19 14.52
C ARG A 41 -17.66 10.53 14.66
N LYS A 42 -17.89 9.39 13.97
CA LYS A 42 -19.15 8.67 14.06
C LYS A 42 -19.35 8.12 15.46
N ALA A 43 -18.37 7.43 16.01
CA ALA A 43 -18.43 6.91 17.39
C ALA A 43 -18.68 8.03 18.41
N GLY A 44 -17.96 9.15 18.31
CA GLY A 44 -18.13 10.31 19.21
C GLY A 44 -19.50 11.00 19.12
N LYS A 45 -20.26 10.81 18.04
CA LYS A 45 -21.62 11.34 17.90
C LYS A 45 -22.71 10.35 18.31
N THR A 46 -22.45 9.06 18.21
CA THR A 46 -23.48 8.03 18.37
C THR A 46 -23.28 7.19 19.62
N ASP A 47 -22.11 7.30 20.30
CA ASP A 47 -21.70 6.43 21.42
C ASP A 47 -21.77 4.92 21.06
N ASP A 48 -21.52 4.61 19.79
CA ASP A 48 -21.59 3.26 19.23
C ASP A 48 -20.16 2.71 19.05
N LEU A 49 -19.81 1.68 19.84
CA LEU A 49 -18.50 1.05 19.80
C LEU A 49 -18.21 0.40 18.43
N THR A 50 -19.23 -0.04 17.70
CA THR A 50 -19.03 -0.64 16.36
C THR A 50 -18.51 0.37 15.32
N ALA A 51 -18.60 1.67 15.62
CA ALA A 51 -18.04 2.74 14.81
C ALA A 51 -16.64 3.19 15.27
N SER A 52 -16.01 2.45 16.18
CA SER A 52 -14.68 2.74 16.72
C SER A 52 -13.82 1.46 16.75
N ILE A 53 -12.54 1.62 17.11
CA ILE A 53 -11.64 0.50 17.37
C ILE A 53 -11.67 0.17 18.86
N HIS A 54 -12.03 -1.08 19.19
CA HIS A 54 -12.05 -1.56 20.58
C HIS A 54 -10.61 -1.78 21.07
N TYR A 55 -10.02 -0.79 21.73
CA TYR A 55 -8.63 -0.85 22.21
C TYR A 55 -8.35 -2.00 23.16
N GLY A 56 -9.34 -2.52 23.90
CA GLY A 56 -9.21 -3.71 24.76
C GLY A 56 -8.97 -4.98 23.92
N GLU A 57 -9.69 -5.14 22.81
CA GLU A 57 -9.49 -6.27 21.90
C GLU A 57 -8.14 -6.15 21.19
N VAL A 58 -7.75 -4.93 20.76
CA VAL A 58 -6.44 -4.69 20.18
C VAL A 58 -5.32 -5.00 21.17
N SER A 59 -5.45 -4.61 22.45
CA SER A 59 -4.46 -4.93 23.49
C SER A 59 -4.31 -6.44 23.69
N ALA A 60 -5.43 -7.15 23.75
CA ALA A 60 -5.43 -8.61 23.87
C ALA A 60 -4.82 -9.29 22.61
N PHE A 61 -5.09 -8.73 21.42
CA PHE A 61 -4.49 -9.22 20.17
C PHE A 61 -2.97 -9.05 20.20
N ILE A 62 -2.47 -7.85 20.54
CA ILE A 62 -1.03 -7.55 20.64
C ILE A 62 -0.34 -8.51 21.60
N GLU A 63 -0.90 -8.68 22.79
CA GLU A 63 -0.34 -9.58 23.83
C GLU A 63 -0.26 -11.01 23.32
N ARG A 64 -1.37 -11.54 22.80
CA ARG A 64 -1.43 -12.90 22.27
C ARG A 64 -0.46 -13.11 21.11
N TYR A 65 -0.45 -12.19 20.13
CA TYR A 65 0.38 -12.31 18.94
C TYR A 65 1.87 -12.35 19.27
N LEU A 66 2.35 -11.46 20.14
CA LEU A 66 3.75 -11.44 20.57
C LEU A 66 4.15 -12.64 21.43
N ARG A 67 3.22 -13.23 22.15
CA ARG A 67 3.49 -14.46 22.92
C ARG A 67 3.51 -15.73 22.06
N GLU A 68 2.67 -15.80 21.05
CA GLU A 68 2.56 -16.98 20.18
C GLU A 68 3.67 -17.05 19.13
N HIS A 69 4.32 -15.91 18.82
CA HIS A 69 5.38 -15.84 17.82
C HIS A 69 6.71 -15.44 18.46
N THR A 70 7.80 -16.07 18.02
CA THR A 70 9.15 -15.71 18.44
C THR A 70 9.91 -15.08 17.28
N PHE A 71 10.38 -13.85 17.45
CA PHE A 71 11.15 -13.10 16.46
C PHE A 71 12.56 -12.82 16.96
N GLN A 72 13.56 -12.89 16.07
CA GLN A 72 14.92 -12.50 16.40
C GLN A 72 15.06 -10.97 16.51
N LEU A 73 14.39 -10.23 15.63
CA LEU A 73 14.46 -8.77 15.53
C LEU A 73 13.16 -8.11 15.99
N LEU A 74 13.28 -7.03 16.74
CA LEU A 74 12.12 -6.19 17.11
C LEU A 74 11.45 -5.56 15.89
N GLU A 75 12.24 -5.26 14.86
CA GLU A 75 11.78 -4.77 13.57
C GLU A 75 10.78 -5.75 12.94
N ARG A 76 11.12 -7.05 12.91
CA ARG A 76 10.22 -8.07 12.36
C ARG A 76 8.98 -8.25 13.21
N ALA A 77 9.12 -8.21 14.53
CA ALA A 77 7.97 -8.29 15.44
C ALA A 77 7.00 -7.11 15.20
N ALA A 78 7.54 -5.90 15.08
CA ALA A 78 6.74 -4.69 14.85
C ALA A 78 6.05 -4.71 13.47
N GLU A 79 6.80 -5.09 12.41
CA GLU A 79 6.29 -5.19 11.03
C GLU A 79 5.13 -6.16 10.93
N SER A 80 5.36 -7.40 11.37
CA SER A 80 4.39 -8.47 11.31
C SER A 80 3.11 -8.16 12.11
N LEU A 81 3.28 -7.56 13.31
CA LEU A 81 2.15 -7.15 14.14
C LEU A 81 1.36 -6.00 13.50
N ALA A 82 2.03 -5.03 12.87
CA ALA A 82 1.36 -3.92 12.21
C ALA A 82 0.51 -4.39 11.03
N GLU A 83 1.06 -5.27 10.19
CA GLU A 83 0.36 -5.87 9.06
C GLU A 83 -0.90 -6.61 9.53
N GLU A 84 -0.76 -7.53 10.49
CA GLU A 84 -1.88 -8.32 11.02
C GLU A 84 -2.99 -7.45 11.63
N LEU A 85 -2.64 -6.37 12.33
CA LEU A 85 -3.65 -5.45 12.87
C LEU A 85 -4.38 -4.68 11.76
N LEU A 86 -3.66 -4.20 10.74
CA LEU A 86 -4.28 -3.48 9.61
C LEU A 86 -5.21 -4.39 8.81
N LEU A 87 -4.89 -5.68 8.69
CA LEU A 87 -5.75 -6.67 8.04
C LEU A 87 -6.95 -7.06 8.90
N SER A 88 -6.78 -7.15 10.24
CA SER A 88 -7.81 -7.62 11.15
C SER A 88 -8.84 -6.56 11.54
N TYR A 89 -8.48 -5.27 11.50
CA TYR A 89 -9.34 -4.17 11.95
C TYR A 89 -9.69 -3.22 10.81
N PRO A 90 -10.86 -3.39 10.15
CA PRO A 90 -11.22 -2.63 8.94
C PRO A 90 -11.29 -1.10 9.11
N LEU A 91 -11.50 -0.62 10.34
CA LEU A 91 -11.51 0.81 10.66
C LEU A 91 -10.11 1.39 10.91
N LEU A 92 -9.09 0.54 10.99
CA LEU A 92 -7.71 0.96 11.21
C LEU A 92 -7.09 1.38 9.87
N GLU A 93 -6.83 2.66 9.73
CA GLU A 93 -6.21 3.21 8.51
C GLU A 93 -4.69 3.19 8.58
N LYS A 94 -4.15 3.40 9.78
CA LYS A 94 -2.72 3.46 10.02
C LYS A 94 -2.41 3.10 11.47
N VAL A 95 -1.25 2.53 11.73
CA VAL A 95 -0.75 2.23 13.07
C VAL A 95 0.70 2.67 13.22
N ARG A 96 1.02 3.25 14.37
CA ARG A 96 2.40 3.52 14.78
C ARG A 96 2.71 2.68 16.01
N PHE A 97 3.67 1.76 15.87
CA PHE A 97 4.13 0.92 16.95
C PHE A 97 5.48 1.38 17.50
N THR A 98 5.61 1.31 18.82
CA THR A 98 6.90 1.36 19.50
C THR A 98 7.01 0.13 20.40
N ILE A 99 7.95 -0.75 20.11
CA ILE A 99 8.29 -1.90 20.96
C ILE A 99 9.57 -1.56 21.70
N LYS A 100 9.50 -1.51 23.04
CA LYS A 100 10.63 -1.26 23.94
C LYS A 100 11.07 -2.57 24.58
N LYS A 101 12.39 -2.74 24.68
CA LYS A 101 13.09 -3.88 25.32
C LYS A 101 13.92 -3.37 26.49
N PRO A 102 13.32 -3.19 27.71
CA PRO A 102 14.00 -2.59 28.85
C PRO A 102 15.24 -3.39 29.33
N TRP A 103 15.20 -4.72 29.16
CA TRP A 103 16.27 -5.63 29.61
C TRP A 103 17.09 -6.16 28.43
N ALA A 104 17.31 -5.32 27.41
CA ALA A 104 18.18 -5.69 26.28
C ALA A 104 19.59 -6.07 26.77
N PRO A 105 20.15 -7.23 26.35
CA PRO A 105 21.43 -7.75 26.86
C PRO A 105 22.65 -7.05 26.21
N VAL A 106 22.71 -5.71 26.30
CA VAL A 106 23.72 -4.87 25.63
C VAL A 106 25.04 -4.77 26.43
N LYS A 107 25.04 -5.19 27.69
CA LYS A 107 26.17 -5.08 28.64
C LYS A 107 26.67 -3.65 28.92
N LEU A 108 25.83 -2.66 28.67
CA LEU A 108 26.04 -1.24 28.96
C LEU A 108 24.84 -0.68 29.70
N PRO A 109 25.03 0.31 30.60
CA PRO A 109 23.91 0.94 31.27
C PRO A 109 23.08 1.74 30.27
N LEU A 110 21.80 1.37 30.12
CA LEU A 110 20.83 2.05 29.29
C LEU A 110 19.43 1.90 29.90
N LYS A 111 18.52 2.77 29.52
CA LYS A 111 17.13 2.72 29.99
C LYS A 111 16.33 1.65 29.23
N THR A 112 16.46 1.60 27.94
CA THR A 112 15.75 0.68 27.03
C THR A 112 16.33 0.76 25.63
N VAL A 113 16.15 -0.30 24.86
CA VAL A 113 16.24 -0.27 23.39
C VAL A 113 14.81 -0.25 22.84
N SER A 114 14.56 0.45 21.75
CA SER A 114 13.24 0.48 21.14
C SER A 114 13.32 0.58 19.62
N VAL A 115 12.30 0.00 18.96
CA VAL A 115 12.02 0.16 17.54
C VAL A 115 10.66 0.84 17.41
N THR A 116 10.59 1.85 16.55
CA THR A 116 9.33 2.52 16.21
C THR A 116 9.13 2.45 14.71
N ILE A 117 7.97 1.96 14.29
CA ILE A 117 7.55 1.93 12.89
C ILE A 117 6.18 2.57 12.73
N GLU A 118 5.87 2.98 11.51
CA GLU A 118 4.53 3.43 11.13
C GLU A 118 4.14 2.72 9.84
N ARG A 119 2.95 2.10 9.81
CA ARG A 119 2.40 1.37 8.68
C ARG A 119 0.94 1.74 8.50
N GLY A 120 0.46 1.69 7.27
CA GLY A 120 -0.93 2.03 6.97
C GLY A 120 -1.31 1.73 5.54
N TRP A 121 -2.58 1.91 5.26
CA TRP A 121 -3.11 1.79 3.92
C TRP A 121 -2.73 2.99 3.07
N HIS A 122 -2.27 2.72 1.85
CA HIS A 122 -1.90 3.70 0.84
C HIS A 122 -2.90 3.69 -0.33
N THR A 123 -2.99 4.79 -1.05
CA THR A 123 -3.79 4.89 -2.27
C THR A 123 -2.89 5.00 -3.48
N SER A 124 -2.95 4.01 -4.38
CA SER A 124 -2.25 4.04 -5.67
C SER A 124 -3.23 4.13 -6.83
N TYR A 125 -2.80 4.73 -7.93
CA TYR A 125 -3.50 4.73 -9.21
C TYR A 125 -2.63 4.02 -10.22
N ILE A 126 -3.21 2.98 -10.85
CA ILE A 126 -2.51 2.10 -11.78
C ILE A 126 -3.13 2.27 -13.18
N ALA A 127 -2.30 2.55 -14.18
CA ALA A 127 -2.71 2.44 -15.56
C ALA A 127 -2.62 0.98 -16.02
N LEU A 128 -3.58 0.57 -16.84
CA LEU A 128 -3.64 -0.75 -17.44
C LEU A 128 -3.67 -0.59 -18.96
N GLY A 129 -2.86 -1.39 -19.67
CA GLY A 129 -2.82 -1.39 -21.14
C GLY A 129 -2.63 -2.78 -21.71
N SER A 130 -3.24 -3.05 -22.87
CA SER A 130 -3.05 -4.30 -23.62
C SER A 130 -3.35 -4.08 -25.10
N ASN A 131 -2.52 -4.64 -26.00
CA ASN A 131 -2.79 -4.63 -27.43
C ASN A 131 -2.59 -5.98 -28.13
N MET A 132 -2.49 -7.09 -27.36
CA MET A 132 -2.35 -8.43 -27.88
C MET A 132 -3.41 -9.38 -27.32
N GLY A 133 -3.85 -10.34 -28.12
CA GLY A 133 -4.75 -11.40 -27.69
C GLY A 133 -6.11 -10.89 -27.20
N ASP A 134 -6.65 -11.53 -26.16
CA ASP A 134 -7.88 -11.07 -25.51
C ASP A 134 -7.57 -9.95 -24.52
N ARG A 135 -7.42 -8.72 -25.05
CA ARG A 135 -7.03 -7.51 -24.32
C ARG A 135 -7.88 -7.30 -23.08
N ARG A 136 -9.21 -7.43 -23.22
CA ARG A 136 -10.16 -7.21 -22.10
C ARG A 136 -9.95 -8.24 -21.00
N ALA A 137 -9.82 -9.53 -21.36
CA ALA A 137 -9.60 -10.58 -20.38
C ALA A 137 -8.29 -10.41 -19.62
N TYR A 138 -7.24 -9.87 -20.26
CA TYR A 138 -5.98 -9.55 -19.57
C TYR A 138 -6.15 -8.43 -18.55
N LEU A 139 -6.81 -7.32 -18.91
CA LEU A 139 -7.05 -6.21 -17.99
C LEU A 139 -7.93 -6.65 -16.81
N GLU A 140 -9.02 -7.38 -17.07
CA GLU A 140 -9.92 -7.86 -16.00
C GLU A 140 -9.23 -8.88 -15.07
N ARG A 141 -8.32 -9.72 -15.59
CA ARG A 141 -7.50 -10.62 -14.75
C ARG A 141 -6.53 -9.86 -13.87
N ALA A 142 -5.90 -8.80 -14.38
CA ALA A 142 -5.02 -7.95 -13.60
C ALA A 142 -5.77 -7.25 -12.46
N VAL A 143 -6.97 -6.73 -12.73
CA VAL A 143 -7.84 -6.14 -11.70
C VAL A 143 -8.14 -7.17 -10.62
N ARG A 144 -8.58 -8.39 -11.00
CA ARG A 144 -8.86 -9.45 -10.01
C ARG A 144 -7.63 -9.88 -9.23
N ALA A 145 -6.47 -10.03 -9.90
CA ALA A 145 -5.24 -10.43 -9.22
C ALA A 145 -4.81 -9.44 -8.13
N LEU A 146 -5.07 -8.15 -8.31
CA LEU A 146 -4.83 -7.12 -7.29
C LEU A 146 -5.90 -7.12 -6.19
N ASP A 147 -7.17 -7.39 -6.53
CA ASP A 147 -8.28 -7.36 -5.58
C ASP A 147 -8.38 -8.62 -4.70
N ASP A 148 -7.89 -9.75 -5.20
CA ASP A 148 -7.86 -11.03 -4.48
C ASP A 148 -6.79 -11.10 -3.38
N ARG A 149 -5.93 -10.09 -3.27
CA ARG A 149 -4.89 -10.01 -2.24
C ARG A 149 -5.47 -9.51 -0.92
N ALA A 150 -5.01 -10.07 0.21
CA ALA A 150 -5.42 -9.61 1.54
C ALA A 150 -4.93 -8.18 1.86
N ASP A 151 -3.74 -7.82 1.34
CA ASP A 151 -3.06 -6.54 1.56
C ASP A 151 -3.39 -5.46 0.51
N SER A 152 -4.36 -5.74 -0.36
CA SER A 152 -4.77 -4.82 -1.43
C SER A 152 -6.27 -4.92 -1.68
N ARG A 153 -6.87 -3.82 -2.15
CA ARG A 153 -8.30 -3.76 -2.52
C ARG A 153 -8.50 -2.77 -3.65
N VAL A 154 -9.13 -3.19 -4.74
CA VAL A 154 -9.50 -2.31 -5.85
C VAL A 154 -10.74 -1.51 -5.46
N GLU A 155 -10.61 -0.19 -5.31
CA GLU A 155 -11.73 0.68 -4.92
C GLU A 155 -12.55 1.15 -6.11
N LYS A 156 -11.90 1.37 -7.26
CA LYS A 156 -12.55 1.82 -8.51
C LYS A 156 -11.79 1.31 -9.72
N VAL A 157 -12.51 1.07 -10.80
CA VAL A 157 -11.97 0.79 -12.14
C VAL A 157 -12.68 1.71 -13.12
N SER A 158 -11.95 2.33 -14.06
CA SER A 158 -12.53 3.14 -15.13
C SER A 158 -13.15 2.29 -16.22
N GLY A 159 -13.92 2.88 -17.13
CA GLY A 159 -14.17 2.29 -18.44
C GLY A 159 -12.87 1.99 -19.18
N PHE A 160 -12.87 0.94 -20.03
CA PHE A 160 -11.76 0.65 -20.92
C PHE A 160 -11.98 1.34 -22.26
N ILE A 161 -10.97 2.10 -22.73
CA ILE A 161 -11.01 2.86 -23.97
C ILE A 161 -10.04 2.27 -25.01
N GLU A 162 -10.44 2.25 -26.27
CA GLU A 162 -9.53 1.91 -27.36
C GLU A 162 -8.77 3.15 -27.84
N THR A 163 -7.45 3.01 -28.01
CA THR A 163 -6.60 4.09 -28.47
C THR A 163 -5.56 3.59 -29.46
N PRO A 164 -5.19 4.39 -30.46
CA PRO A 164 -4.09 4.05 -31.35
C PRO A 164 -2.78 3.94 -30.54
N PRO A 165 -1.80 3.16 -31.03
CA PRO A 165 -0.52 3.01 -30.38
C PRO A 165 0.25 4.34 -30.31
N TYR A 166 0.91 4.59 -29.18
CA TYR A 166 1.76 5.75 -28.95
C TYR A 166 3.22 5.39 -29.24
N GLY A 167 3.88 6.17 -30.09
CA GLY A 167 5.28 6.00 -30.47
C GLY A 167 5.45 5.07 -31.68
N VAL A 168 5.56 3.77 -31.52
CA VAL A 168 5.61 2.80 -32.64
C VAL A 168 4.18 2.54 -33.12
N THR A 169 3.87 2.95 -34.36
CA THR A 169 2.49 2.92 -34.88
C THR A 169 2.14 1.66 -35.67
N ASP A 170 3.11 0.82 -36.03
CA ASP A 170 2.89 -0.45 -36.75
C ASP A 170 2.55 -1.58 -35.76
N GLN A 171 1.43 -1.41 -35.07
CA GLN A 171 0.89 -2.40 -34.13
C GLN A 171 -0.61 -2.17 -33.90
N ALA A 172 -1.28 -3.16 -33.31
CA ALA A 172 -2.72 -3.10 -33.02
C ALA A 172 -3.04 -2.01 -31.96
N ASP A 173 -4.27 -1.50 -32.00
CA ASP A 173 -4.79 -0.56 -31.02
C ASP A 173 -4.77 -1.15 -29.61
N PHE A 174 -4.46 -0.30 -28.66
CA PHE A 174 -4.48 -0.61 -27.24
C PHE A 174 -5.88 -0.51 -26.65
N LEU A 175 -6.19 -1.39 -25.71
CA LEU A 175 -7.25 -1.19 -24.74
C LEU A 175 -6.61 -0.68 -23.46
N ASN A 176 -6.99 0.53 -23.02
CA ASN A 176 -6.41 1.21 -21.86
C ASN A 176 -7.47 1.48 -20.80
N GLY A 177 -7.04 1.52 -19.54
CA GLY A 177 -7.86 1.86 -18.39
C GLY A 177 -7.02 2.30 -17.20
N CYS A 178 -7.69 2.70 -16.13
CA CYS A 178 -7.05 2.99 -14.85
C CYS A 178 -7.86 2.36 -13.71
N LEU A 179 -7.15 1.98 -12.64
CA LEU A 179 -7.78 1.60 -11.39
C LEU A 179 -7.25 2.42 -10.20
N LYS A 180 -8.07 2.51 -9.16
CA LYS A 180 -7.69 3.02 -7.85
C LYS A 180 -7.54 1.84 -6.90
N LEU A 181 -6.35 1.68 -6.34
CA LEU A 181 -5.97 0.61 -5.42
C LEU A 181 -5.75 1.20 -4.02
N LYS A 182 -6.32 0.56 -3.00
CA LYS A 182 -5.93 0.72 -1.60
C LYS A 182 -5.03 -0.45 -1.24
N THR A 183 -3.80 -0.21 -0.74
CA THR A 183 -2.81 -1.28 -0.53
C THR A 183 -1.91 -1.00 0.68
N LEU A 184 -1.38 -2.08 1.29
CA LEU A 184 -0.31 -2.02 2.30
C LEU A 184 1.09 -2.12 1.66
N LEU A 185 1.18 -2.50 0.38
CA LEU A 185 2.45 -2.64 -0.32
C LEU A 185 3.13 -1.30 -0.48
N TYR A 186 4.42 -1.22 -0.16
CA TYR A 186 5.26 -0.07 -0.50
C TYR A 186 5.46 0.06 -2.01
N PRO A 187 5.89 1.24 -2.52
CA PRO A 187 6.02 1.47 -3.96
C PRO A 187 6.85 0.41 -4.70
N GLY A 188 7.98 -0.01 -4.13
CA GLY A 188 8.84 -1.06 -4.71
C GLY A 188 8.16 -2.43 -4.71
N GLU A 189 7.50 -2.81 -3.61
CA GLU A 189 6.76 -4.07 -3.50
C GLU A 189 5.56 -4.11 -4.47
N LEU A 190 4.87 -2.97 -4.61
CA LEU A 190 3.79 -2.84 -5.59
C LEU A 190 4.32 -2.99 -7.02
N LEU A 191 5.46 -2.38 -7.35
CA LEU A 191 6.11 -2.53 -8.67
C LEU A 191 6.47 -3.99 -8.95
N GLU A 192 7.04 -4.69 -7.99
CA GLU A 192 7.37 -6.13 -8.11
C GLU A 192 6.11 -6.97 -8.36
N GLU A 193 5.03 -6.69 -7.63
CA GLU A 193 3.74 -7.40 -7.79
C GLU A 193 3.11 -7.13 -9.15
N LEU A 194 3.12 -5.87 -9.63
CA LEU A 194 2.67 -5.54 -10.99
C LEU A 194 3.47 -6.30 -12.04
N GLY A 195 4.81 -6.34 -11.91
CA GLY A 195 5.69 -7.11 -12.79
C GLY A 195 5.41 -8.62 -12.76
N ARG A 196 5.04 -9.18 -11.60
CA ARG A 196 4.59 -10.58 -11.48
C ARG A 196 3.30 -10.83 -12.26
N ILE A 197 2.31 -9.96 -12.09
CA ILE A 197 1.02 -10.07 -12.81
C ILE A 197 1.21 -9.97 -14.31
N GLU A 198 2.07 -9.07 -14.80
CA GLU A 198 2.43 -8.96 -16.21
C GLU A 198 3.09 -10.22 -16.75
N LYS A 199 4.04 -10.78 -16.00
CA LYS A 199 4.73 -12.03 -16.37
C LYS A 199 3.76 -13.20 -16.43
N ASP A 200 2.83 -13.31 -15.49
CA ASP A 200 1.79 -14.34 -15.47
C ASP A 200 0.79 -14.19 -16.65
N ALA A 201 0.66 -12.97 -17.19
CA ALA A 201 -0.07 -12.69 -18.43
C ALA A 201 0.75 -13.01 -19.71
N GLY A 202 1.96 -13.57 -19.59
CA GLY A 202 2.81 -13.94 -20.71
C GLY A 202 3.53 -12.73 -21.34
N ARG A 203 3.77 -11.66 -20.58
CA ARG A 203 4.54 -10.53 -21.08
C ARG A 203 6.01 -10.91 -21.24
N GLU A 204 6.51 -10.80 -22.50
CA GLU A 204 7.92 -10.88 -22.83
C GLU A 204 8.41 -9.49 -23.28
N ARG A 205 9.48 -8.96 -22.66
CA ARG A 205 10.09 -7.67 -23.03
C ARG A 205 11.07 -7.87 -24.18
N ILE A 206 10.57 -7.96 -25.43
CA ILE A 206 11.40 -8.18 -26.62
C ILE A 206 11.81 -6.84 -27.26
N ILE A 207 10.93 -5.86 -27.31
CA ILE A 207 11.15 -4.56 -27.97
C ILE A 207 10.65 -3.43 -27.04
N HIS A 208 11.45 -2.36 -26.94
CA HIS A 208 11.02 -1.14 -26.23
C HIS A 208 9.84 -0.51 -26.98
N TRP A 209 8.68 -0.28 -26.27
CA TRP A 209 7.40 0.15 -26.83
C TRP A 209 6.76 -0.81 -27.83
N GLY A 210 7.15 -2.07 -27.83
CA GLY A 210 6.53 -3.12 -28.64
C GLY A 210 5.14 -3.55 -28.16
N PRO A 211 4.51 -4.46 -28.93
CA PRO A 211 3.23 -5.06 -28.54
C PRO A 211 3.35 -5.80 -27.19
N ARG A 212 2.29 -5.75 -26.38
CA ARG A 212 2.29 -6.38 -25.06
C ARG A 212 0.94 -6.95 -24.67
N THR A 213 0.95 -8.12 -24.05
CA THR A 213 -0.25 -8.74 -23.50
C THR A 213 -0.86 -7.95 -22.37
N LEU A 214 -0.01 -7.39 -21.49
CA LEU A 214 -0.41 -6.57 -20.34
C LEU A 214 0.70 -5.59 -20.00
N ASP A 215 0.31 -4.37 -19.65
CA ASP A 215 1.19 -3.28 -19.17
C ASP A 215 0.53 -2.64 -17.95
N LEU A 216 1.26 -2.56 -16.84
CA LEU A 216 0.78 -2.01 -15.56
C LEU A 216 1.77 -0.98 -15.05
N ASP A 217 1.35 0.30 -15.01
CA ASP A 217 2.19 1.41 -14.56
C ASP A 217 1.61 2.08 -13.31
N ILE A 218 2.44 2.33 -12.30
CA ILE A 218 2.08 3.14 -11.13
C ILE A 218 2.04 4.62 -11.55
N ILE A 219 0.85 5.22 -11.59
CA ILE A 219 0.65 6.62 -11.99
C ILE A 219 0.83 7.55 -10.81
N PHE A 220 0.17 7.25 -9.68
CA PHE A 220 0.29 7.94 -8.42
C PHE A 220 0.37 6.94 -7.28
N TYR A 221 1.03 7.35 -6.22
CA TYR A 221 1.03 6.66 -4.93
C TYR A 221 0.94 7.71 -3.83
N ASP A 222 -0.20 7.84 -3.16
CA ASP A 222 -0.55 8.97 -2.28
C ASP A 222 -0.20 10.31 -2.93
N ASP A 223 0.53 11.18 -2.22
CA ASP A 223 1.12 12.43 -2.75
C ASP A 223 2.65 12.31 -2.88
N LEU A 224 3.16 11.06 -2.94
CA LEU A 224 4.59 10.78 -3.02
C LEU A 224 5.20 11.34 -4.30
N VAL A 225 6.40 11.92 -4.15
CA VAL A 225 7.32 12.22 -5.24
C VAL A 225 8.54 11.35 -5.02
N TRP A 226 8.79 10.43 -5.95
CA TRP A 226 9.83 9.41 -5.87
C TRP A 226 10.54 9.29 -7.20
N GLU A 227 11.87 9.27 -7.20
CA GLU A 227 12.68 9.18 -8.41
C GLU A 227 13.86 8.22 -8.15
N GLU A 228 13.76 7.03 -8.72
CA GLU A 228 14.81 6.03 -8.78
C GLU A 228 14.87 5.44 -10.20
N ASP A 229 15.93 4.71 -10.53
CA ASP A 229 16.18 4.19 -11.88
C ASP A 229 15.03 3.36 -12.45
N GLU A 230 14.34 2.58 -11.60
CA GLU A 230 13.27 1.66 -12.02
C GLU A 230 11.85 2.18 -11.70
N LEU A 231 11.71 3.22 -10.88
CA LEU A 231 10.42 3.72 -10.42
C LEU A 231 10.41 5.24 -10.28
N CYS A 232 9.54 5.88 -11.06
CA CYS A 232 9.26 7.30 -10.95
C CYS A 232 7.79 7.53 -10.61
N ILE A 233 7.51 8.22 -9.49
CA ILE A 233 6.17 8.59 -9.02
C ILE A 233 6.12 10.10 -8.79
N PRO A 234 5.16 10.82 -9.37
CA PRO A 234 4.20 10.39 -10.41
C PRO A 234 4.88 9.92 -11.68
N HIS A 235 4.22 9.03 -12.42
CA HIS A 235 4.77 8.52 -13.69
C HIS A 235 5.17 9.67 -14.62
N VAL A 236 6.43 9.67 -15.05
CA VAL A 236 7.10 10.82 -15.69
C VAL A 236 6.36 11.41 -16.90
N GLU A 237 5.69 10.58 -17.69
CA GLU A 237 5.01 11.03 -18.92
C GLU A 237 3.47 11.05 -18.82
N MET A 238 2.88 10.76 -17.66
CA MET A 238 1.43 10.67 -17.54
C MET A 238 0.70 11.93 -18.03
N HIS A 239 1.28 13.10 -17.80
CA HIS A 239 0.71 14.40 -18.15
C HIS A 239 0.65 14.67 -19.66
N LYS A 240 1.34 13.87 -20.49
CA LYS A 240 1.38 13.94 -21.96
C LYS A 240 0.51 12.84 -22.61
N ARG A 241 0.01 11.89 -21.82
CA ARG A 241 -0.64 10.68 -22.32
C ARG A 241 -2.16 10.76 -22.11
N LYS A 242 -2.90 11.13 -23.16
CA LYS A 242 -4.36 11.20 -23.12
C LYS A 242 -4.97 9.88 -22.72
N PHE A 243 -4.43 8.75 -23.21
CA PHE A 243 -4.91 7.39 -22.91
C PHE A 243 -4.73 6.96 -21.44
N VAL A 244 -3.93 7.72 -20.66
CA VAL A 244 -3.81 7.59 -19.20
C VAL A 244 -4.75 8.58 -18.51
N LEU A 245 -4.73 9.87 -18.92
CA LEU A 245 -5.47 10.92 -18.24
C LEU A 245 -6.99 10.78 -18.42
N GLU A 246 -7.46 10.30 -19.55
CA GLU A 246 -8.91 10.13 -19.83
C GLU A 246 -9.54 9.11 -18.88
N PRO A 247 -9.09 7.84 -18.78
CA PRO A 247 -9.65 6.89 -17.83
C PRO A 247 -9.36 7.28 -16.36
N LEU A 248 -8.20 7.88 -16.07
CA LEU A 248 -7.91 8.38 -14.73
C LEU A 248 -8.84 9.50 -14.31
N SER A 249 -9.23 10.40 -15.23
CA SER A 249 -10.19 11.49 -14.97
C SER A 249 -11.60 10.97 -14.63
N GLU A 250 -11.99 9.79 -15.10
CA GLU A 250 -13.26 9.16 -14.74
C GLU A 250 -13.34 8.80 -13.26
N ILE A 251 -12.24 8.27 -12.70
CA ILE A 251 -12.22 7.74 -11.33
C ILE A 251 -11.62 8.72 -10.30
N ALA A 252 -10.79 9.68 -10.75
CA ALA A 252 -10.07 10.62 -9.89
C ALA A 252 -9.86 12.02 -10.53
N PRO A 253 -10.92 12.72 -11.00
CA PRO A 253 -10.78 14.00 -11.73
C PRO A 253 -10.09 15.09 -10.92
N TYR A 254 -10.23 15.07 -9.60
CA TYR A 254 -9.69 16.09 -8.69
C TYR A 254 -8.38 15.68 -8.00
N LYS A 255 -7.82 14.47 -8.30
CA LYS A 255 -6.49 14.11 -7.82
C LYS A 255 -5.49 15.11 -8.39
N ARG A 256 -4.71 15.72 -7.49
CA ARG A 256 -3.73 16.73 -7.83
C ARG A 256 -2.37 16.09 -8.05
N HIS A 257 -1.72 16.45 -9.13
CA HIS A 257 -0.34 16.07 -9.40
C HIS A 257 0.59 16.80 -8.42
N PRO A 258 1.36 16.11 -7.57
CA PRO A 258 2.11 16.73 -6.49
C PRO A 258 3.20 17.70 -6.98
N VAL A 259 3.76 17.48 -8.17
CA VAL A 259 4.80 18.35 -8.75
C VAL A 259 4.20 19.53 -9.53
N TYR A 260 3.21 19.29 -10.39
CA TYR A 260 2.63 20.34 -11.24
C TYR A 260 1.53 21.14 -10.55
N GLY A 261 0.99 20.66 -9.44
CA GLY A 261 -0.09 21.31 -8.73
C GLY A 261 -1.43 21.32 -9.47
N LYS A 262 -1.52 20.69 -10.66
CA LYS A 262 -2.72 20.61 -11.49
C LYS A 262 -3.52 19.33 -11.16
N THR A 263 -4.84 19.41 -11.27
CA THR A 263 -5.71 18.24 -11.18
C THR A 263 -5.64 17.41 -12.47
N VAL A 264 -6.02 16.13 -12.37
CA VAL A 264 -6.12 15.25 -13.56
C VAL A 264 -7.03 15.84 -14.62
N LYS A 265 -8.17 16.43 -14.21
CA LYS A 265 -9.12 17.10 -15.12
C LYS A 265 -8.50 18.30 -15.83
N GLU A 266 -7.73 19.14 -15.14
CA GLU A 266 -7.02 20.28 -15.71
C GLU A 266 -5.96 19.82 -16.72
N MET A 267 -5.16 18.81 -16.37
CA MET A 267 -4.15 18.25 -17.28
C MET A 267 -4.77 17.63 -18.54
N LEU A 268 -5.91 16.93 -18.40
CA LEU A 268 -6.63 16.37 -19.55
C LEU A 268 -7.16 17.46 -20.48
N ALA A 269 -7.70 18.55 -19.93
CA ALA A 269 -8.20 19.68 -20.74
C ALA A 269 -7.09 20.33 -21.56
N GLU A 270 -5.88 20.48 -21.00
CA GLU A 270 -4.71 21.04 -21.72
C GLU A 270 -4.24 20.18 -22.90
N LEU A 271 -4.49 18.86 -22.89
CA LEU A 271 -4.18 17.99 -24.03
C LEU A 271 -5.26 18.03 -25.14
N ALA A 272 -6.40 18.65 -24.90
CA ALA A 272 -7.49 18.78 -25.86
C ALA A 272 -7.43 20.07 -26.67
N GLU A 273 -6.60 21.02 -26.23
CA GLU A 273 -6.25 22.27 -26.93
C GLU A 273 -5.10 22.06 -27.94
#